data_bc868dbf6eb0e3d75a87ac0b433908fb
#
_entry.id   bc868dbf6eb0e3d75a87ac0b433908fb
#
_cell.length_a   1.000
_cell.length_b   1.000
_cell.length_c   1.000
_cell.angle_alpha   90.00
_cell.angle_beta   90.00
_cell.angle_gamma   90.00
#
_symmetry.space_group_name_H-M   'P 1'
#
loop_
_entity.id
_entity.type
_entity.pdbx_description
1 polymer ?
#
loop_
_entity_poly.entity_id
_entity_poly.type
_entity_poly.pdbx_seq_one_letter_code
_entity_poly.pdbx_strand_id
1 'polypeptide(L)'
;INPDAIGRTFKGAEVTITQNQISAFCAVLGEEDTSIAPPTFSIRISLDQSQAVLTSPEVGVNWDRIVHGDQKFEIHQPLKAGDVVRCDSTLEGYKQMAGNEFVTARSDLYVGGKLAVTNWSTLVVRA
;
A
#
# COMPACT_ATOMS: atom_id res chain seq x y z
N ILE A 1 17.31 0.89 -7.38
CA ILE A 1 16.71 1.76 -6.36
C ILE A 1 17.77 2.70 -5.78
N ASN A 2 17.37 3.93 -5.51
CA ASN A 2 18.24 4.90 -4.83
C ASN A 2 18.35 4.53 -3.33
N PRO A 3 19.54 4.14 -2.83
CA PRO A 3 19.69 3.74 -1.43
C PRO A 3 19.34 4.85 -0.42
N ASP A 4 19.46 6.11 -0.81
CA ASP A 4 19.16 7.24 0.07
C ASP A 4 17.68 7.37 0.38
N ALA A 5 16.81 6.70 -0.40
CA ALA A 5 15.38 6.68 -0.17
C ALA A 5 14.97 5.71 0.97
N ILE A 6 15.84 4.77 1.35
CA ILE A 6 15.54 3.80 2.40
C ILE A 6 15.47 4.51 3.74
N GLY A 7 14.39 4.22 4.49
CA GLY A 7 14.07 4.85 5.76
C GLY A 7 13.25 6.13 5.65
N ARG A 8 13.03 6.64 4.43
CA ARG A 8 12.24 7.86 4.22
C ARG A 8 10.75 7.54 4.20
N THR A 9 9.96 8.50 4.69
CA THR A 9 8.50 8.47 4.62
C THR A 9 8.01 9.46 3.57
N PHE A 10 7.13 8.99 2.70
CA PHE A 10 6.51 9.77 1.63
C PHE A 10 5.02 9.92 1.95
N LYS A 11 4.57 11.16 2.11
CA LYS A 11 3.16 11.45 2.41
C LYS A 11 2.33 11.35 1.13
N GLY A 12 1.18 10.69 1.23
CA GLY A 12 0.23 10.58 0.15
C GLY A 12 -0.83 11.67 0.19
N ALA A 13 -1.56 11.79 -0.92
CA ALA A 13 -2.75 12.64 -0.98
C ALA A 13 -3.93 11.94 -0.31
N GLU A 14 -4.94 12.73 0.10
CA GLU A 14 -6.17 12.18 0.62
C GLU A 14 -7.02 11.59 -0.50
N VAL A 15 -7.62 10.43 -0.25
CA VAL A 15 -8.57 9.79 -1.15
C VAL A 15 -9.84 9.43 -0.37
N THR A 16 -11.00 9.56 -1.01
CA THR A 16 -12.28 9.20 -0.40
C THR A 16 -12.70 7.84 -0.87
N ILE A 17 -13.02 6.95 0.07
CA ILE A 17 -13.54 5.62 -0.24
C ILE A 17 -15.01 5.74 -0.62
N THR A 18 -15.39 5.16 -1.77
CA THR A 18 -16.78 5.14 -2.22
C THR A 18 -17.43 3.79 -1.97
N GLN A 19 -18.76 3.78 -1.82
CA GLN A 19 -19.51 2.53 -1.68
C GLN A 19 -19.34 1.64 -2.93
N ASN A 20 -19.25 2.24 -4.12
CA ASN A 20 -19.04 1.48 -5.35
C ASN A 20 -17.71 0.73 -5.34
N GLN A 21 -16.65 1.33 -4.81
CA GLN A 21 -15.35 0.67 -4.68
C GLN A 21 -15.42 -0.54 -3.75
N ILE A 22 -16.07 -0.38 -2.60
CA ILE A 22 -16.24 -1.49 -1.64
C ILE A 22 -17.08 -2.59 -2.26
N SER A 23 -18.21 -2.25 -2.88
CA SER A 23 -19.11 -3.23 -3.48
C SER A 23 -18.44 -4.00 -4.62
N ALA A 24 -17.66 -3.33 -5.46
CA ALA A 24 -16.92 -3.98 -6.54
C ALA A 24 -15.86 -4.95 -6.00
N PHE A 25 -15.16 -4.55 -4.95
CA PHE A 25 -14.16 -5.40 -4.30
C PHE A 25 -14.81 -6.63 -3.66
N CYS A 26 -15.91 -6.44 -2.94
CA CYS A 26 -16.68 -7.53 -2.34
C CYS A 26 -17.20 -8.50 -3.39
N ALA A 27 -17.67 -8.01 -4.53
CA ALA A 27 -18.16 -8.85 -5.61
C ALA A 27 -17.08 -9.81 -6.14
N VAL A 28 -15.85 -9.32 -6.28
CA VAL A 28 -14.72 -10.16 -6.72
C VAL A 28 -14.40 -11.24 -5.70
N LEU A 29 -14.51 -10.93 -4.40
CA LEU A 29 -14.22 -11.87 -3.32
C LEU A 29 -15.39 -12.82 -3.00
N GLY A 30 -16.59 -12.56 -3.53
CA GLY A 30 -17.78 -13.29 -3.13
C GLY A 30 -18.31 -12.91 -1.74
N GLU A 31 -17.95 -11.71 -1.25
CA GLU A 31 -18.43 -11.21 0.05
C GLU A 31 -19.76 -10.49 -0.11
N GLU A 32 -20.77 -10.93 0.65
CA GLU A 32 -22.11 -10.36 0.59
C GLU A 32 -22.26 -9.08 1.42
N ASP A 33 -21.52 -8.96 2.53
CA ASP A 33 -21.55 -7.78 3.40
C ASP A 33 -20.69 -6.68 2.78
N THR A 34 -21.34 -5.61 2.34
CA THR A 34 -20.70 -4.43 1.75
C THR A 34 -20.73 -3.22 2.68
N SER A 35 -21.11 -3.38 3.94
CA SER A 35 -21.22 -2.28 4.91
C SER A 35 -19.87 -1.76 5.37
N ILE A 36 -18.85 -2.60 5.35
CA ILE A 36 -17.46 -2.23 5.63
C ILE A 36 -16.57 -2.81 4.54
N ALA A 37 -15.38 -2.22 4.37
CA ALA A 37 -14.40 -2.76 3.45
C ALA A 37 -13.86 -4.10 3.97
N PRO A 38 -13.71 -5.12 3.11
CA PRO A 38 -13.02 -6.35 3.49
C PRO A 38 -11.60 -6.08 4.01
N PRO A 39 -11.04 -6.98 4.84
CA PRO A 39 -9.72 -6.75 5.44
C PRO A 39 -8.60 -6.45 4.45
N THR A 40 -8.68 -6.96 3.23
CA THR A 40 -7.65 -6.76 2.21
C THR A 40 -7.90 -5.56 1.30
N PHE A 41 -9.04 -4.86 1.46
CA PHE A 41 -9.42 -3.74 0.59
C PHE A 41 -8.36 -2.62 0.56
N SER A 42 -7.73 -2.35 1.69
CA SER A 42 -6.76 -1.26 1.82
C SER A 42 -5.55 -1.38 0.88
N ILE A 43 -5.31 -2.58 0.31
CA ILE A 43 -4.21 -2.76 -0.67
C ILE A 43 -4.42 -1.88 -1.91
N ARG A 44 -5.66 -1.57 -2.28
CA ARG A 44 -5.94 -0.68 -3.41
C ARG A 44 -5.32 0.70 -3.22
N ILE A 45 -5.35 1.19 -1.98
CA ILE A 45 -4.80 2.49 -1.63
C ILE A 45 -3.28 2.39 -1.42
N SER A 46 -2.84 1.40 -0.64
CA SER A 46 -1.43 1.26 -0.29
C SER A 46 -0.55 0.89 -1.48
N LEU A 47 -1.05 0.06 -2.39
CA LEU A 47 -0.27 -0.35 -3.56
C LEU A 47 -0.13 0.81 -4.56
N ASP A 48 -1.20 1.58 -4.78
CA ASP A 48 -1.14 2.77 -5.63
C ASP A 48 -0.13 3.79 -5.09
N GLN A 49 -0.13 4.02 -3.79
CA GLN A 49 0.84 4.92 -3.17
C GLN A 49 2.26 4.36 -3.27
N SER A 50 2.44 3.07 -3.03
CA SER A 50 3.75 2.42 -3.15
C SER A 50 4.28 2.49 -4.58
N GLN A 51 3.42 2.29 -5.57
CA GLN A 51 3.81 2.43 -6.97
C GLN A 51 4.27 3.85 -7.28
N ALA A 52 3.50 4.86 -6.85
CA ALA A 52 3.85 6.25 -7.08
C ALA A 52 5.19 6.61 -6.44
N VAL A 53 5.44 6.14 -5.22
CA VAL A 53 6.68 6.39 -4.50
C VAL A 53 7.87 5.69 -5.18
N LEU A 54 7.74 4.40 -5.46
CA LEU A 54 8.84 3.60 -6.00
C LEU A 54 9.23 4.03 -7.41
N THR A 55 8.27 4.46 -8.22
CA THR A 55 8.55 4.93 -9.60
C THR A 55 8.95 6.39 -9.66
N SER A 56 8.91 7.11 -8.55
CA SER A 56 9.35 8.51 -8.52
C SER A 56 10.84 8.64 -8.86
N PRO A 57 11.29 9.79 -9.40
CA PRO A 57 12.71 10.00 -9.69
C PRO A 57 13.61 9.87 -8.47
N GLU A 58 13.07 10.14 -7.27
CA GLU A 58 13.82 10.06 -6.03
C GLU A 58 14.17 8.62 -5.63
N VAL A 59 13.37 7.65 -6.06
CA VAL A 59 13.53 6.23 -5.74
C VAL A 59 14.02 5.44 -6.94
N GLY A 60 13.44 5.63 -8.11
CA GLY A 60 13.95 5.13 -9.37
C GLY A 60 13.75 3.64 -9.64
N VAL A 61 12.64 3.06 -9.21
CA VAL A 61 12.34 1.65 -9.49
C VAL A 61 11.56 1.52 -10.79
N ASN A 62 11.94 0.54 -11.63
CA ASN A 62 11.16 0.16 -12.80
C ASN A 62 10.03 -0.78 -12.38
N TRP A 63 8.79 -0.29 -12.44
CA TRP A 63 7.61 -1.05 -12.00
C TRP A 63 7.41 -2.35 -12.78
N ASP A 64 7.80 -2.39 -14.04
CA ASP A 64 7.67 -3.59 -14.87
C ASP A 64 8.51 -4.78 -14.38
N ARG A 65 9.49 -4.52 -13.52
CA ARG A 65 10.35 -5.54 -12.93
C ARG A 65 9.89 -5.99 -11.55
N ILE A 66 8.81 -5.41 -11.04
CA ILE A 66 8.31 -5.72 -9.70
C ILE A 66 7.51 -7.02 -9.70
N VAL A 67 7.81 -7.85 -8.71
CA VAL A 67 6.97 -8.99 -8.31
C VAL A 67 6.60 -8.78 -6.86
N HIS A 68 5.31 -8.97 -6.53
CA HIS A 68 4.83 -8.89 -5.16
C HIS A 68 5.18 -10.18 -4.44
N GLY A 69 6.04 -10.11 -3.43
CA GLY A 69 6.54 -11.29 -2.72
C GLY A 69 5.77 -11.63 -1.46
N ASP A 70 5.33 -10.63 -0.72
CA ASP A 70 4.63 -10.83 0.56
C ASP A 70 3.75 -9.64 0.89
N GLN A 71 2.69 -9.88 1.67
CA GLN A 71 1.75 -8.86 2.11
C GLN A 71 1.28 -9.14 3.52
N LYS A 72 1.30 -8.10 4.38
CA LYS A 72 0.80 -8.17 5.75
C LYS A 72 -0.11 -6.99 6.02
N PHE A 73 -1.19 -7.24 6.75
CA PHE A 73 -2.16 -6.21 7.16
C PHE A 73 -2.29 -6.21 8.68
N GLU A 74 -2.36 -5.01 9.25
CA GLU A 74 -2.75 -4.81 10.63
C GLU A 74 -3.88 -3.79 10.66
N ILE A 75 -5.08 -4.22 11.04
CA ILE A 75 -6.29 -3.42 10.98
C ILE A 75 -6.67 -2.99 12.39
N HIS A 76 -6.63 -1.68 12.65
CA HIS A 76 -7.03 -1.10 13.92
C HIS A 76 -8.48 -0.67 13.90
N GLN A 77 -8.97 -0.28 12.73
CA GLN A 77 -10.36 0.14 12.52
C GLN A 77 -10.77 -0.18 11.09
N PRO A 78 -11.98 -0.74 10.87
CA PRO A 78 -12.45 -1.03 9.51
C PRO A 78 -12.58 0.24 8.68
N LEU A 79 -12.27 0.13 7.40
CA LEU A 79 -12.53 1.19 6.43
C LEU A 79 -13.96 1.06 5.93
N LYS A 80 -14.60 2.19 5.63
CA LYS A 80 -15.97 2.23 5.13
C LYS A 80 -16.15 3.36 4.13
N ALA A 81 -17.25 3.30 3.39
CA ALA A 81 -17.61 4.36 2.45
C ALA A 81 -17.72 5.71 3.16
N GLY A 82 -17.21 6.75 2.51
CA GLY A 82 -17.16 8.10 3.06
C GLY A 82 -15.89 8.41 3.84
N ASP A 83 -15.09 7.41 4.20
CA ASP A 83 -13.81 7.66 4.86
C ASP A 83 -12.86 8.38 3.91
N VAL A 84 -12.22 9.45 4.41
CA VAL A 84 -11.16 10.15 3.72
C VAL A 84 -9.84 9.62 4.26
N VAL A 85 -9.06 8.98 3.40
CA VAL A 85 -7.86 8.23 3.78
C VAL A 85 -6.63 8.92 3.22
N ARG A 86 -5.63 9.12 4.09
CA ARG A 86 -4.28 9.49 3.66
C ARG A 86 -3.36 8.31 3.91
N CYS A 87 -2.64 7.90 2.89
CA CYS A 87 -1.67 6.81 2.98
C CYS A 87 -0.25 7.37 2.91
N ASP A 88 0.52 7.18 3.96
CA ASP A 88 1.93 7.54 3.99
C ASP A 88 2.76 6.26 3.83
N SER A 89 3.71 6.28 2.90
CA SER A 89 4.58 5.13 2.62
C SER A 89 5.98 5.35 3.16
N THR A 90 6.49 4.37 3.89
CA THR A 90 7.87 4.33 4.38
C THR A 90 8.59 3.16 3.75
N LEU A 91 9.75 3.41 3.14
CA LEU A 91 10.62 2.34 2.65
C LEU A 91 11.40 1.81 3.86
N GLU A 92 10.83 0.80 4.53
CA GLU A 92 11.26 0.34 5.84
C GLU A 92 12.45 -0.60 5.78
N GLY A 93 12.50 -1.48 4.77
CA GLY A 93 13.54 -2.47 4.64
C GLY A 93 14.03 -2.61 3.20
N TYR A 94 15.30 -2.97 3.08
CA TYR A 94 15.93 -3.17 1.80
C TYR A 94 17.05 -4.19 1.91
N LYS A 95 17.12 -5.12 0.97
CA LYS A 95 18.26 -6.02 0.83
C LYS A 95 18.45 -6.42 -0.63
N GLN A 96 19.66 -6.81 -0.97
CA GLN A 96 19.97 -7.43 -2.26
C GLN A 96 20.32 -8.91 -2.06
N MET A 97 19.83 -9.74 -2.96
CA MET A 97 20.12 -11.17 -2.93
C MET A 97 19.96 -11.76 -4.33
N ALA A 98 20.98 -12.48 -4.81
CA ALA A 98 20.98 -13.15 -6.11
C ALA A 98 20.65 -12.20 -7.29
N GLY A 99 21.12 -10.96 -7.23
CA GLY A 99 20.87 -9.94 -8.27
C GLY A 99 19.51 -9.26 -8.19
N ASN A 100 18.66 -9.66 -7.26
CA ASN A 100 17.35 -9.04 -7.05
C ASN A 100 17.40 -8.09 -5.85
N GLU A 101 16.55 -7.06 -5.90
CA GLU A 101 16.38 -6.14 -4.78
C GLU A 101 15.06 -6.45 -4.07
N PHE A 102 15.08 -6.51 -2.74
CA PHE A 102 13.90 -6.73 -1.90
C PHE A 102 13.62 -5.46 -1.14
N VAL A 103 12.45 -4.87 -1.35
CA VAL A 103 12.03 -3.62 -0.72
C VAL A 103 10.77 -3.90 0.09
N THR A 104 10.79 -3.54 1.36
CA THR A 104 9.58 -3.56 2.20
C THR A 104 9.03 -2.15 2.29
N ALA A 105 7.83 -1.95 1.75
CA ALA A 105 7.10 -0.71 1.87
C ALA A 105 6.05 -0.85 2.97
N ARG A 106 6.17 -0.04 4.02
CA ARG A 106 5.13 0.08 5.04
C ARG A 106 4.23 1.23 4.66
N SER A 107 2.93 0.98 4.64
CA SER A 107 1.91 1.96 4.34
C SER A 107 1.03 2.16 5.56
N ASP A 108 1.01 3.38 6.09
CA ASP A 108 0.16 3.76 7.21
C ASP A 108 -1.02 4.56 6.67
N LEU A 109 -2.23 4.04 6.87
CA LEU A 109 -3.47 4.63 6.38
C LEU A 109 -4.20 5.30 7.55
N TYR A 110 -4.40 6.61 7.42
CA TYR A 110 -5.02 7.45 8.44
C TYR A 110 -6.41 7.88 8.01
N VAL A 111 -7.36 7.81 8.93
CA VAL A 111 -8.73 8.32 8.78
C VAL A 111 -9.00 9.28 9.93
N GLY A 112 -9.32 10.54 9.61
CA GLY A 112 -9.56 11.56 10.64
C GLY A 112 -8.38 11.77 11.58
N GLY A 113 -7.15 11.63 11.08
CA GLY A 113 -5.93 11.76 11.87
C GLY A 113 -5.58 10.55 12.73
N LYS A 114 -6.38 9.47 12.67
CA LYS A 114 -6.12 8.23 13.43
C LYS A 114 -5.62 7.14 12.50
N LEU A 115 -4.64 6.37 12.96
CA LEU A 115 -4.14 5.22 12.23
C LEU A 115 -5.22 4.13 12.18
N ALA A 116 -5.73 3.87 10.97
CA ALA A 116 -6.77 2.86 10.76
C ALA A 116 -6.18 1.52 10.34
N VAL A 117 -5.21 1.52 9.42
CA VAL A 117 -4.62 0.29 8.87
C VAL A 117 -3.14 0.53 8.64
N THR A 118 -2.32 -0.49 8.89
CA THR A 118 -0.94 -0.55 8.42
C THR A 118 -0.77 -1.76 7.53
N ASN A 119 -0.17 -1.55 6.36
CA ASN A 119 0.15 -2.60 5.41
C ASN A 119 1.67 -2.69 5.23
N TRP A 120 2.18 -3.91 5.11
CA TRP A 120 3.56 -4.15 4.69
C TRP A 120 3.54 -4.94 3.40
N SER A 121 4.15 -4.39 2.37
CA SER A 121 4.32 -5.07 1.08
C SER A 121 5.80 -5.31 0.86
N THR A 122 6.18 -6.57 0.70
CA THR A 122 7.53 -6.91 0.25
C THR A 122 7.50 -7.06 -1.26
N LEU A 123 8.22 -6.17 -1.92
CA LEU A 123 8.28 -6.11 -3.38
C LEU A 123 9.68 -6.52 -3.83
N VAL A 124 9.73 -7.36 -4.85
CA VAL A 124 10.98 -7.85 -5.41
C VAL A 124 11.21 -7.17 -6.76
N VAL A 125 12.30 -6.40 -6.84
CA VAL A 125 12.74 -5.82 -8.11
C VAL A 125 13.67 -6.82 -8.76
N ARG A 126 13.23 -7.43 -9.86
CA ARG A 126 14.04 -8.44 -10.57
C ARG A 126 15.21 -7.80 -11.29
N ALA A 127 16.27 -8.53 -11.34
CA ALA A 127 17.47 -8.13 -12.08
C ALA A 127 17.22 -7.91 -13.58
#